data_888b5ef6f1cc64c22c4a98c2a6f117f4
#
_entry.id   888b5ef6f1cc64c22c4a98c2a6f117f4
#
_cell.length_a   1.000
_cell.length_b   1.000
_cell.length_c   1.000
_cell.angle_alpha   90.00
_cell.angle_beta   90.00
_cell.angle_gamma   90.00
#
_symmetry.space_group_name_H-M   'P 1'
#
loop_
_entity.id
_entity.type
_entity.pdbx_description
1 polymer ?
#
loop_
_entity_poly.entity_id
_entity_poly.type
_entity_poly.pdbx_seq_one_letter_code
_entity_poly.pdbx_strand_id
1 'polypeptide(L)'
;LDIATGTGDFALLTMERLQPQHITGADLSEGMLAVGREKVEKAGYADRITLCKEDCMALSFADDTFDALTVAYGVRNFEDLDRGLREMRRVLRPGGRLVIIELTSPVSFPMKQLFWLYAHAWMPTVGRLISRDARAYHYLPATMEAFPQGEVMKAVIEKAGFRKVEFRRFTFGLSTLY
;
A
#
# COMPACT_ATOMS: atom_id res chain seq x y z
N LEU A 1 10.47 0.21 -7.48
CA LEU A 1 9.08 0.13 -7.94
C LEU A 1 8.15 0.48 -6.78
N ASP A 2 7.20 1.39 -7.00
CA ASP A 2 6.12 1.73 -6.06
C ASP A 2 4.80 1.19 -6.61
N ILE A 3 4.22 0.19 -5.96
CA ILE A 3 3.02 -0.53 -6.42
C ILE A 3 1.78 0.06 -5.72
N ALA A 4 0.68 0.18 -6.47
CA ALA A 4 -0.51 0.92 -6.08
C ALA A 4 -0.15 2.37 -5.72
N THR A 5 0.64 3.00 -6.58
CA THR A 5 1.22 4.33 -6.36
C THR A 5 0.17 5.45 -6.29
N GLY A 6 -1.02 5.20 -6.82
CA GLY A 6 -2.14 6.15 -6.82
C GLY A 6 -1.77 7.45 -7.53
N THR A 7 -1.85 8.55 -6.82
CA THR A 7 -1.46 9.88 -7.32
C THR A 7 0.01 10.21 -7.11
N GLY A 8 0.87 9.21 -6.83
CA GLY A 8 2.32 9.33 -6.78
C GLY A 8 2.89 10.03 -5.54
N ASP A 9 2.07 10.28 -4.51
CA ASP A 9 2.52 11.03 -3.34
C ASP A 9 3.64 10.32 -2.58
N PHE A 10 3.54 8.97 -2.45
CA PHE A 10 4.59 8.20 -1.79
C PHE A 10 5.87 8.10 -2.64
N ALA A 11 5.74 7.99 -3.96
CA ALA A 11 6.87 8.02 -4.89
C ALA A 11 7.60 9.37 -4.83
N LEU A 12 6.86 10.50 -4.81
CA LEU A 12 7.42 11.84 -4.66
C LEU A 12 8.16 11.99 -3.33
N LEU A 13 7.52 11.62 -2.21
CA LEU A 13 8.15 11.66 -0.90
C LEU A 13 9.42 10.79 -0.84
N THR A 14 9.39 9.61 -1.45
CA THR A 14 10.55 8.71 -1.55
C THR A 14 11.67 9.36 -2.36
N MET A 15 11.35 10.00 -3.48
CA MET A 15 12.32 10.72 -4.29
C MET A 15 12.98 11.86 -3.51
N GLU A 16 12.19 12.66 -2.80
CA GLU A 16 12.69 13.77 -1.99
C GLU A 16 13.59 13.33 -0.84
N ARG A 17 13.23 12.24 -0.16
CA ARG A 17 13.91 11.82 1.08
C ARG A 17 15.07 10.88 0.86
N LEU A 18 14.97 9.96 -0.11
CA LEU A 18 15.96 8.92 -0.33
C LEU A 18 16.79 9.11 -1.61
N GLN A 19 16.33 9.98 -2.53
CA GLN A 19 17.06 10.31 -3.76
C GLN A 19 17.48 9.08 -4.60
N PRO A 20 16.61 8.07 -4.83
CA PRO A 20 16.96 6.94 -5.67
C PRO A 20 17.25 7.43 -7.10
N GLN A 21 17.94 6.62 -7.90
CA GLN A 21 18.21 6.98 -9.30
C GLN A 21 16.93 7.15 -10.11
N HIS A 22 16.00 6.21 -9.96
CA HIS A 22 14.70 6.23 -10.65
C HIS A 22 13.62 5.56 -9.80
N ILE A 23 12.38 6.02 -9.93
CA ILE A 23 11.19 5.38 -9.38
C ILE A 23 10.22 5.09 -10.51
N THR A 24 9.76 3.85 -10.58
CA THR A 24 8.60 3.48 -11.39
C THR A 24 7.41 3.34 -10.46
N GLY A 25 6.35 4.12 -10.66
CA GLY A 25 5.09 4.00 -9.93
C GLY A 25 4.06 3.28 -10.79
N ALA A 26 3.45 2.23 -10.26
CA ALA A 26 2.50 1.37 -10.95
C ALA A 26 1.12 1.41 -10.28
N ASP A 27 0.06 1.62 -11.05
CA ASP A 27 -1.33 1.60 -10.56
C ASP A 27 -2.30 1.14 -11.67
N LEU A 28 -3.45 0.58 -11.30
CA LEU A 28 -4.52 0.23 -12.25
C LEU A 28 -5.30 1.44 -12.74
N SER A 29 -5.39 2.50 -11.93
CA SER A 29 -6.22 3.67 -12.16
C SER A 29 -5.50 4.71 -13.00
N GLU A 30 -5.79 4.75 -14.31
CA GLU A 30 -5.23 5.78 -15.20
C GLU A 30 -5.61 7.21 -14.75
N GLY A 31 -6.80 7.38 -14.17
CA GLY A 31 -7.22 8.68 -13.63
C GLY A 31 -6.34 9.16 -12.48
N MET A 32 -5.92 8.25 -11.58
CA MET A 32 -4.98 8.60 -10.50
C MET A 32 -3.57 8.85 -11.04
N LEU A 33 -3.12 8.03 -11.99
CA LEU A 33 -1.83 8.21 -12.65
C LEU A 33 -1.72 9.55 -13.40
N ALA A 34 -2.79 9.98 -14.06
CA ALA A 34 -2.81 11.27 -14.73
C ALA A 34 -2.57 12.44 -13.74
N VAL A 35 -3.26 12.43 -12.60
CA VAL A 35 -3.01 13.40 -11.52
C VAL A 35 -1.58 13.29 -10.97
N GLY A 36 -1.08 12.07 -10.83
CA GLY A 36 0.29 11.81 -10.37
C GLY A 36 1.34 12.39 -11.32
N ARG A 37 1.17 12.20 -12.64
CA ARG A 37 2.10 12.76 -13.65
C ARG A 37 2.18 14.28 -13.58
N GLU A 38 1.03 14.95 -13.40
CA GLU A 38 1.03 16.40 -13.19
C GLU A 38 1.79 16.83 -11.93
N LYS A 39 1.64 16.09 -10.82
CA LYS A 39 2.39 16.35 -9.59
C LYS A 39 3.88 16.14 -9.78
N VAL A 40 4.28 15.04 -10.43
CA VAL A 40 5.68 14.69 -10.72
C VAL A 40 6.33 15.78 -11.60
N GLU A 41 5.63 16.25 -12.63
CA GLU A 41 6.09 17.36 -13.49
C GLU A 41 6.26 18.66 -12.71
N LYS A 42 5.24 19.06 -11.93
CA LYS A 42 5.30 20.27 -11.09
C LYS A 42 6.42 20.22 -10.05
N ALA A 43 6.76 19.02 -9.55
CA ALA A 43 7.85 18.81 -8.61
C ALA A 43 9.24 18.76 -9.28
N GLY A 44 9.32 18.76 -10.62
CA GLY A 44 10.56 18.71 -11.38
C GLY A 44 11.24 17.35 -11.41
N TYR A 45 10.48 16.25 -11.25
CA TYR A 45 11.03 14.88 -11.23
C TYR A 45 10.60 14.03 -12.43
N ALA A 46 10.10 14.63 -13.52
CA ALA A 46 9.59 13.90 -14.69
C ALA A 46 10.64 13.01 -15.37
N ASP A 47 11.91 13.32 -15.24
CA ASP A 47 13.04 12.52 -15.72
C ASP A 47 13.43 11.36 -14.79
N ARG A 48 12.97 11.38 -13.53
CA ARG A 48 13.35 10.41 -12.49
C ARG A 48 12.19 9.58 -11.93
N ILE A 49 10.95 9.98 -12.19
CA ILE A 49 9.75 9.25 -11.77
C ILE A 49 8.88 8.97 -12.99
N THR A 50 8.66 7.70 -13.29
CA THR A 50 7.75 7.25 -14.35
C THR A 50 6.51 6.62 -13.72
N LEU A 51 5.32 7.07 -14.11
CA LEU A 51 4.05 6.49 -13.66
C LEU A 51 3.39 5.72 -14.81
N CYS A 52 3.13 4.43 -14.62
CA CYS A 52 2.59 3.53 -15.64
C CYS A 52 1.39 2.73 -15.12
N LYS A 53 0.49 2.38 -16.06
CA LYS A 53 -0.65 1.53 -15.76
C LYS A 53 -0.21 0.08 -15.76
N GLU A 54 -0.35 -0.59 -14.63
CA GLU A 54 0.01 -1.99 -14.44
C GLU A 54 -1.00 -2.70 -13.52
N ASP A 55 -1.18 -3.98 -13.76
CA ASP A 55 -1.86 -4.87 -12.82
C ASP A 55 -0.82 -5.51 -11.91
N CYS A 56 -0.90 -5.24 -10.60
CA CYS A 56 0.02 -5.79 -9.61
C CYS A 56 -0.01 -7.34 -9.52
N MET A 57 -1.03 -7.99 -10.07
CA MET A 57 -1.14 -9.45 -10.16
C MET A 57 -0.56 -10.01 -11.46
N ALA A 58 -0.12 -9.16 -12.40
CA ALA A 58 0.45 -9.55 -13.68
C ALA A 58 1.33 -8.41 -14.24
N LEU A 59 2.41 -8.10 -13.52
CA LEU A 59 3.32 -7.01 -13.87
C LEU A 59 4.04 -7.29 -15.19
N SER A 60 4.08 -6.31 -16.10
CA SER A 60 4.73 -6.44 -17.41
C SER A 60 6.26 -6.40 -17.34
N PHE A 61 6.84 -6.13 -16.18
CA PHE A 61 8.29 -6.05 -15.99
C PHE A 61 8.94 -7.43 -15.99
N ALA A 62 10.19 -7.47 -16.46
CA ALA A 62 11.01 -8.69 -16.42
C ALA A 62 11.34 -9.10 -14.98
N ASP A 63 11.74 -10.36 -14.80
CA ASP A 63 12.27 -10.85 -13.52
C ASP A 63 13.49 -10.04 -13.08
N ASP A 64 13.71 -9.94 -11.78
CA ASP A 64 14.92 -9.34 -11.20
C ASP A 64 15.21 -7.91 -11.71
N THR A 65 14.18 -7.09 -11.95
CA THR A 65 14.30 -5.73 -12.50
C THR A 65 14.61 -4.68 -11.44
N PHE A 66 13.97 -4.77 -10.27
CA PHE A 66 14.00 -3.70 -9.26
C PHE A 66 14.84 -4.05 -8.03
N ASP A 67 15.54 -3.06 -7.48
CA ASP A 67 16.33 -3.21 -6.26
C ASP A 67 15.47 -3.14 -4.99
N ALA A 68 14.35 -2.42 -5.06
CA ALA A 68 13.40 -2.29 -3.97
C ALA A 68 11.97 -2.11 -4.48
N LEU A 69 11.01 -2.62 -3.71
CA LEU A 69 9.59 -2.42 -3.93
C LEU A 69 8.95 -1.77 -2.70
N THR A 70 8.03 -0.86 -2.96
CA THR A 70 7.18 -0.26 -1.93
C THR A 70 5.71 -0.43 -2.26
N VAL A 71 4.87 -0.59 -1.24
CA VAL A 71 3.41 -0.52 -1.35
C VAL A 71 2.87 0.24 -0.15
N ALA A 72 2.23 1.37 -0.40
CA ALA A 72 1.64 2.19 0.65
C ALA A 72 0.10 2.19 0.55
N TYR A 73 -0.56 1.55 1.54
CA TYR A 73 -2.03 1.50 1.69
C TYR A 73 -2.80 0.90 0.50
N GLY A 74 -2.14 0.03 -0.28
CA GLY A 74 -2.71 -0.57 -1.48
C GLY A 74 -2.95 -2.07 -1.40
N VAL A 75 -2.17 -2.80 -0.59
CA VAL A 75 -2.14 -4.27 -0.58
C VAL A 75 -3.49 -4.89 -0.17
N ARG A 76 -4.24 -4.25 0.73
CA ARG A 76 -5.57 -4.73 1.17
C ARG A 76 -6.61 -4.75 0.05
N ASN A 77 -6.36 -4.04 -1.05
CA ASN A 77 -7.27 -3.94 -2.20
C ASN A 77 -6.92 -4.95 -3.29
N PHE A 78 -5.90 -5.78 -3.11
CA PHE A 78 -5.55 -6.81 -4.08
C PHE A 78 -6.61 -7.90 -4.11
N GLU A 79 -7.07 -8.26 -5.30
CA GLU A 79 -8.04 -9.34 -5.50
C GLU A 79 -7.45 -10.71 -5.10
N ASP A 80 -6.17 -10.92 -5.42
CA ASP A 80 -5.37 -12.10 -5.01
C ASP A 80 -4.04 -11.64 -4.41
N LEU A 81 -3.98 -11.58 -3.08
CA LEU A 81 -2.81 -11.15 -2.33
C LEU A 81 -1.60 -12.08 -2.56
N ASP A 82 -1.82 -13.40 -2.60
CA ASP A 82 -0.76 -14.39 -2.82
C ASP A 82 -0.12 -14.21 -4.21
N ARG A 83 -0.95 -13.95 -5.23
CA ARG A 83 -0.49 -13.71 -6.60
C ARG A 83 0.27 -12.39 -6.70
N GLY A 84 -0.26 -11.33 -6.14
CA GLY A 84 0.41 -10.02 -6.12
C GLY A 84 1.78 -10.09 -5.44
N LEU A 85 1.88 -10.75 -4.29
CA LEU A 85 3.15 -10.93 -3.58
C LEU A 85 4.15 -11.78 -4.40
N ARG A 86 3.70 -12.82 -5.12
CA ARG A 86 4.58 -13.60 -6.01
C ARG A 86 5.10 -12.77 -7.18
N GLU A 87 4.25 -11.92 -7.78
CA GLU A 87 4.68 -10.99 -8.83
C GLU A 87 5.71 -9.97 -8.31
N MET A 88 5.46 -9.40 -7.12
CA MET A 88 6.45 -8.55 -6.46
C MET A 88 7.77 -9.27 -6.24
N ARG A 89 7.72 -10.55 -5.80
CA ARG A 89 8.93 -11.35 -5.59
C ARG A 89 9.65 -11.64 -6.90
N ARG A 90 8.92 -11.88 -8.00
CA ARG A 90 9.48 -12.15 -9.34
C ARG A 90 10.26 -10.94 -9.86
N VAL A 91 9.70 -9.74 -9.79
CA VAL A 91 10.34 -8.55 -10.35
C VAL A 91 11.42 -7.95 -9.45
N LEU A 92 11.52 -8.39 -8.19
CA LEU A 92 12.51 -7.94 -7.22
C LEU A 92 13.80 -8.75 -7.35
N ARG A 93 14.92 -8.07 -7.51
CA ARG A 93 16.26 -8.68 -7.57
C ARG A 93 16.58 -9.53 -6.33
N PRO A 94 17.40 -10.58 -6.47
CA PRO A 94 17.95 -11.26 -5.30
C PRO A 94 18.67 -10.29 -4.37
N GLY A 95 18.30 -10.34 -3.08
CA GLY A 95 18.80 -9.37 -2.09
C GLY A 95 18.07 -8.03 -2.03
N GLY A 96 17.12 -7.79 -2.96
CA GLY A 96 16.26 -6.62 -2.93
C GLY A 96 15.30 -6.61 -1.75
N ARG A 97 14.69 -5.46 -1.47
CA ARG A 97 13.84 -5.25 -0.30
C ARG A 97 12.41 -4.89 -0.68
N LEU A 98 11.45 -5.61 -0.10
CA LEU A 98 10.02 -5.25 -0.13
C LEU A 98 9.67 -4.49 1.16
N VAL A 99 8.96 -3.38 1.02
CA VAL A 99 8.42 -2.58 2.13
C VAL A 99 6.94 -2.37 1.90
N ILE A 100 6.11 -2.85 2.81
CA ILE A 100 4.65 -2.67 2.78
C ILE A 100 4.24 -1.86 4.01
N ILE A 101 3.52 -0.77 3.82
CA ILE A 101 2.81 -0.07 4.88
C ILE A 101 1.30 -0.17 4.64
N GLU A 102 0.55 -0.64 5.64
CA GLU A 102 -0.89 -0.84 5.49
C GLU A 102 -1.65 -0.46 6.76
N LEU A 103 -2.92 -0.05 6.57
CA LEU A 103 -3.83 0.20 7.66
C LEU A 103 -4.19 -1.12 8.35
N THR A 104 -4.14 -1.09 9.66
CA THR A 104 -4.41 -2.24 10.51
C THR A 104 -5.29 -1.84 11.70
N SER A 105 -5.90 -2.82 12.34
CA SER A 105 -6.72 -2.59 13.52
C SER A 105 -5.87 -2.72 14.79
N PRO A 106 -6.01 -1.80 15.76
CA PRO A 106 -5.35 -1.92 17.06
C PRO A 106 -5.71 -3.23 17.76
N VAL A 107 -4.73 -3.87 18.37
CA VAL A 107 -4.93 -5.15 19.08
C VAL A 107 -4.90 -5.01 20.60
N SER A 108 -4.36 -3.92 21.14
CA SER A 108 -4.16 -3.70 22.56
C SER A 108 -5.24 -2.79 23.17
N PHE A 109 -5.56 -3.05 24.45
CA PHE A 109 -6.38 -2.14 25.26
C PHE A 109 -5.61 -0.83 25.56
N PRO A 110 -6.28 0.34 25.59
CA PRO A 110 -7.68 0.61 25.30
C PRO A 110 -7.97 0.90 23.80
N MET A 111 -6.93 0.98 22.97
CA MET A 111 -7.05 1.44 21.58
C MET A 111 -7.95 0.54 20.73
N LYS A 112 -7.96 -0.78 20.97
CA LYS A 112 -8.87 -1.71 20.29
C LYS A 112 -10.34 -1.32 20.48
N GLN A 113 -10.74 -1.01 21.72
CA GLN A 113 -12.13 -0.65 22.06
C GLN A 113 -12.49 0.74 21.51
N LEU A 114 -11.58 1.70 21.64
CA LEU A 114 -11.77 3.05 21.12
C LEU A 114 -11.90 3.04 19.60
N PHE A 115 -11.05 2.28 18.92
CA PHE A 115 -11.12 2.14 17.46
C PHE A 115 -12.40 1.43 17.04
N TRP A 116 -12.82 0.37 17.74
CA TRP A 116 -14.07 -0.33 17.46
C TRP A 116 -15.28 0.63 17.59
N LEU A 117 -15.35 1.41 18.65
CA LEU A 117 -16.41 2.40 18.85
C LEU A 117 -16.39 3.46 17.74
N TYR A 118 -15.19 3.95 17.38
CA TYR A 118 -15.01 4.90 16.28
C TYR A 118 -15.49 4.33 14.95
N ALA A 119 -15.06 3.12 14.60
CA ALA A 119 -15.34 2.50 13.31
C ALA A 119 -16.81 2.08 13.16
N HIS A 120 -17.46 1.59 14.23
CA HIS A 120 -18.81 1.00 14.16
C HIS A 120 -19.93 1.95 14.61
N ALA A 121 -19.64 2.96 15.43
CA ALA A 121 -20.65 3.90 15.90
C ALA A 121 -20.44 5.31 15.32
N TRP A 122 -19.25 5.87 15.50
CA TRP A 122 -19.01 7.28 15.16
C TRP A 122 -18.89 7.52 13.65
N MET A 123 -18.07 6.73 12.96
CA MET A 123 -17.83 6.87 11.52
C MET A 123 -19.10 6.71 10.67
N PRO A 124 -19.96 5.68 10.87
CA PRO A 124 -21.19 5.55 10.10
C PRO A 124 -22.19 6.67 10.40
N THR A 125 -22.23 7.16 11.66
CA THR A 125 -23.14 8.23 12.05
C THR A 125 -22.76 9.56 11.42
N VAL A 126 -21.48 9.93 11.48
CA VAL A 126 -20.96 11.15 10.86
C VAL A 126 -21.01 11.05 9.32
N GLY A 127 -20.70 9.87 8.78
CA GLY A 127 -20.79 9.62 7.36
C GLY A 127 -22.20 9.83 6.79
N ARG A 128 -23.24 9.40 7.52
CA ARG A 128 -24.66 9.67 7.15
C ARG A 128 -25.03 11.14 7.20
N LEU A 129 -24.43 11.89 8.13
CA LEU A 129 -24.76 13.31 8.33
C LEU A 129 -24.05 14.23 7.32
N ILE A 130 -22.79 13.91 6.94
CA ILE A 130 -21.94 14.80 6.14
C ILE A 130 -21.83 14.35 4.69
N SER A 131 -21.80 13.05 4.43
CA SER A 131 -21.62 12.49 3.09
C SER A 131 -22.88 11.78 2.62
N ARG A 132 -23.30 12.04 1.37
CA ARG A 132 -24.39 11.30 0.71
C ARG A 132 -23.99 9.87 0.30
N ASP A 133 -22.72 9.49 0.47
CA ASP A 133 -22.20 8.15 0.14
C ASP A 133 -21.77 7.38 1.42
N ALA A 134 -22.72 6.63 1.96
CA ALA A 134 -22.50 5.78 3.13
C ALA A 134 -21.59 4.57 2.83
N ARG A 135 -21.40 4.19 1.56
CA ARG A 135 -20.64 2.98 1.17
C ARG A 135 -19.16 3.11 1.48
N ALA A 136 -18.56 4.28 1.25
CA ALA A 136 -17.15 4.52 1.53
C ALA A 136 -16.79 4.34 3.01
N TYR A 137 -17.70 4.73 3.92
CA TYR A 137 -17.49 4.64 5.37
C TYR A 137 -17.62 3.23 5.94
N HIS A 138 -18.32 2.33 5.25
CA HIS A 138 -18.39 0.91 5.61
C HIS A 138 -17.27 0.09 4.96
N TYR A 139 -16.77 0.53 3.80
CA TYR A 139 -15.73 -0.18 3.05
C TYR A 139 -14.40 -0.23 3.81
N LEU A 140 -13.94 0.89 4.34
CA LEU A 140 -12.63 0.96 4.98
C LEU A 140 -12.50 0.04 6.21
N PRO A 141 -13.40 0.07 7.22
CA PRO A 141 -13.32 -0.88 8.34
C PRO A 141 -13.40 -2.35 7.90
N ALA A 142 -14.29 -2.66 6.95
CA ALA A 142 -14.47 -4.03 6.47
C ALA A 142 -13.20 -4.57 5.78
N THR A 143 -12.53 -3.75 4.95
CA THR A 143 -11.27 -4.15 4.29
C THR A 143 -10.12 -4.28 5.29
N MET A 144 -10.06 -3.43 6.32
CA MET A 144 -9.06 -3.52 7.39
C MET A 144 -9.24 -4.79 8.23
N GLU A 145 -10.49 -5.21 8.51
CA GLU A 145 -10.77 -6.42 9.28
C GLU A 145 -10.53 -7.70 8.47
N ALA A 146 -10.83 -7.69 7.18
CA ALA A 146 -10.63 -8.84 6.29
C ALA A 146 -9.15 -9.05 5.92
N PHE A 147 -8.31 -8.00 5.99
CA PHE A 147 -6.91 -8.08 5.63
C PHE A 147 -6.08 -8.79 6.71
N PRO A 148 -5.20 -9.76 6.32
CA PRO A 148 -4.33 -10.43 7.27
C PRO A 148 -3.36 -9.44 7.92
N GLN A 149 -3.17 -9.51 9.25
CA GLN A 149 -2.40 -8.54 10.00
C GLN A 149 -1.34 -9.18 10.91
N GLY A 150 -0.26 -8.45 11.18
CA GLY A 150 0.79 -8.87 12.10
C GLY A 150 1.46 -10.18 11.68
N GLU A 151 1.49 -11.19 12.56
CA GLU A 151 2.12 -12.49 12.29
C GLU A 151 1.45 -13.24 11.12
N VAL A 152 0.12 -13.08 10.94
CA VAL A 152 -0.59 -13.72 9.81
C VAL A 152 -0.11 -13.14 8.48
N MET A 153 -0.02 -11.82 8.35
CA MET A 153 0.50 -11.18 7.13
C MET A 153 1.97 -11.51 6.90
N LYS A 154 2.77 -11.54 7.98
CA LYS A 154 4.17 -12.00 7.90
C LYS A 154 4.27 -13.40 7.29
N ALA A 155 3.46 -14.35 7.77
CA ALA A 155 3.44 -15.71 7.22
C ALA A 155 3.02 -15.77 5.75
N VAL A 156 2.08 -14.90 5.32
CA VAL A 156 1.67 -14.78 3.91
C VAL A 156 2.82 -14.26 3.05
N ILE A 157 3.55 -13.25 3.51
CA ILE A 157 4.73 -12.71 2.83
C ILE A 157 5.84 -13.78 2.74
N GLU A 158 6.11 -14.52 3.82
CA GLU A 158 7.09 -15.61 3.84
C GLU A 158 6.71 -16.74 2.87
N LYS A 159 5.43 -17.11 2.81
CA LYS A 159 4.89 -18.12 1.86
C LYS A 159 5.09 -17.69 0.40
N ALA A 160 5.04 -16.39 0.09
CA ALA A 160 5.33 -15.86 -1.23
C ALA A 160 6.83 -15.90 -1.61
N GLY A 161 7.71 -16.37 -0.70
CA GLY A 161 9.15 -16.59 -0.95
C GLY A 161 10.06 -15.49 -0.42
N PHE A 162 9.54 -14.52 0.31
CA PHE A 162 10.36 -13.52 1.00
C PHE A 162 11.00 -14.12 2.27
N ARG A 163 12.14 -13.59 2.67
CA ARG A 163 12.91 -14.05 3.84
C ARG A 163 13.20 -12.90 4.78
N LYS A 164 13.43 -13.20 6.06
CA LYS A 164 13.72 -12.19 7.10
C LYS A 164 12.60 -11.16 7.21
N VAL A 165 11.35 -11.64 7.16
CA VAL A 165 10.18 -10.77 7.25
C VAL A 165 10.02 -10.30 8.70
N GLU A 166 9.97 -8.99 8.85
CA GLU A 166 9.74 -8.31 10.12
C GLU A 166 8.55 -7.37 9.99
N PHE A 167 7.90 -7.03 11.10
CA PHE A 167 6.88 -6.00 11.07
C PHE A 167 6.92 -5.13 12.32
N ARG A 168 6.47 -3.89 12.16
CA ARG A 168 6.36 -2.92 13.24
C ARG A 168 5.04 -2.16 13.15
N ARG A 169 4.32 -2.10 14.28
CA ARG A 169 3.08 -1.32 14.37
C ARG A 169 3.38 0.12 14.72
N PHE A 170 2.69 1.04 14.07
CA PHE A 170 2.74 2.48 14.31
C PHE A 170 1.37 3.00 14.73
N THR A 171 1.34 4.22 15.28
CA THR A 171 0.10 4.93 15.61
C THR A 171 -0.86 4.04 16.42
N PHE A 172 -0.33 3.46 17.52
CA PHE A 172 -1.08 2.55 18.39
C PHE A 172 -1.67 1.30 17.69
N GLY A 173 -1.12 0.92 16.56
CA GLY A 173 -1.56 -0.24 15.77
C GLY A 173 -2.54 0.08 14.64
N LEU A 174 -2.77 1.35 14.33
CA LEU A 174 -3.59 1.79 13.18
C LEU A 174 -2.86 1.62 11.84
N SER A 175 -1.53 1.48 11.87
CA SER A 175 -0.72 1.20 10.70
C SER A 175 0.37 0.20 11.05
N THR A 176 0.69 -0.68 10.11
CA THR A 176 1.76 -1.67 10.25
C THR A 176 2.67 -1.61 9.04
N LEU A 177 3.97 -1.55 9.31
CA LEU A 177 5.04 -1.67 8.33
C LEU A 177 5.55 -3.11 8.33
N TYR A 178 5.65 -3.69 7.18
CA TYR A 178 6.27 -4.99 6.94
C TYR A 178 7.49 -4.82 6.05
#